data_62860ac66dab84207c98a1db782f7889
#
_entry.id   62860ac66dab84207c98a1db782f7889
#
_cell.length_a   1.000
_cell.length_b   1.000
_cell.length_c   1.000
_cell.angle_alpha   90.00
_cell.angle_beta   90.00
_cell.angle_gamma   90.00
#
_symmetry.space_group_name_H-M   'P 1'
#
loop_
_entity.id
_entity.type
_entity.pdbx_description
1 polymer ?
#
loop_
_entity_poly.entity_id
_entity_poly.type
_entity_poly.pdbx_seq_one_letter_code
_entity_poly.pdbx_strand_id
1 'polypeptide(L)'
;AGESGKSTLFKQMKILYGTPFTSEEAIYIKAVIHENVLEGMQTLINNLENFDETRDLQVECVDALELVRAAEVDEPIDEELGNALQALWKDPAIQAMWKLRGRVQLVESVVYFFNKFDEIGKDDWVPSNQDVLAARVRTHGIVTTKYTIEDRQYEMYDVGGQRNERRKWAHCFEGVTGIIFVASLSDYDQKMFEDETTNRMKDSVYLFRDICANPAFAETPIILFLNKRDLFQKKIRDVRIGG
;
A
#
# COMPACT_ATOMS: atom_id res chain seq x y z
N ALA A 1 -3.82 -6.41 -9.81
CA ALA A 1 -2.43 -6.02 -9.67
C ALA A 1 -2.05 -5.82 -8.21
N GLY A 2 -0.75 -5.77 -7.90
CA GLY A 2 -0.28 -5.41 -6.56
C GLY A 2 -0.71 -3.99 -6.18
N GLU A 3 -0.94 -3.71 -4.90
CA GLU A 3 -1.24 -2.38 -4.35
C GLU A 3 -2.44 -1.63 -4.94
N SER A 4 -3.31 -2.30 -5.68
CA SER A 4 -4.50 -1.66 -6.28
C SER A 4 -5.63 -1.37 -5.28
N GLY A 5 -5.54 -1.83 -4.02
CA GLY A 5 -6.54 -1.66 -2.97
C GLY A 5 -7.46 -2.86 -2.75
N LYS A 6 -7.14 -4.04 -3.29
CA LYS A 6 -7.90 -5.28 -3.04
C LYS A 6 -8.04 -5.60 -1.55
N SER A 7 -6.91 -5.68 -0.85
CA SER A 7 -6.88 -5.99 0.57
C SER A 7 -7.51 -4.88 1.43
N THR A 8 -7.49 -3.62 0.96
CA THR A 8 -8.23 -2.53 1.59
C THR A 8 -9.73 -2.75 1.50
N LEU A 9 -10.24 -3.15 0.32
CA LEU A 9 -11.65 -3.52 0.14
C LEU A 9 -12.02 -4.70 1.04
N PHE A 10 -11.18 -5.73 1.10
CA PHE A 10 -11.37 -6.89 1.96
C PHE A 10 -11.43 -6.51 3.46
N LYS A 11 -10.51 -5.66 3.94
CA LYS A 11 -10.53 -5.11 5.29
C LYS A 11 -11.79 -4.28 5.56
N GLN A 12 -12.21 -3.47 4.60
CA GLN A 12 -13.44 -2.68 4.70
C GLN A 12 -14.68 -3.57 4.86
N MET A 13 -14.76 -4.66 4.10
CA MET A 13 -15.85 -5.63 4.23
C MET A 13 -15.83 -6.32 5.60
N LYS A 14 -14.64 -6.66 6.13
CA LYS A 14 -14.48 -7.19 7.49
C LYS A 14 -14.98 -6.19 8.55
N ILE A 15 -14.67 -4.90 8.40
CA ILE A 15 -15.12 -3.84 9.32
C ILE A 15 -16.65 -3.68 9.29
N LEU A 16 -17.27 -3.74 8.11
CA LEU A 16 -18.70 -3.49 7.95
C LEU A 16 -19.59 -4.69 8.33
N TYR A 17 -19.14 -5.90 8.03
CA TYR A 17 -19.98 -7.10 8.09
C TYR A 17 -19.33 -8.28 8.84
N GLY A 18 -18.06 -8.17 9.20
CA GLY A 18 -17.30 -9.20 9.89
C GLY A 18 -17.24 -8.99 11.40
N THR A 19 -16.35 -9.75 12.04
CA THR A 19 -16.01 -9.56 13.45
C THR A 19 -15.01 -8.41 13.60
N PRO A 20 -15.11 -7.60 14.67
CA PRO A 20 -14.11 -6.60 15.00
C PRO A 20 -12.68 -7.19 15.05
N PHE A 21 -11.69 -6.37 14.81
CA PHE A 21 -10.29 -6.78 14.95
C PHE A 21 -9.99 -7.14 16.40
N THR A 22 -9.33 -8.29 16.59
CA THR A 22 -8.88 -8.72 17.91
C THR A 22 -7.70 -7.86 18.39
N SER A 23 -7.39 -7.93 19.71
CA SER A 23 -6.21 -7.25 20.25
C SER A 23 -4.92 -7.76 19.61
N GLU A 24 -4.82 -9.04 19.29
CA GLU A 24 -3.67 -9.63 18.60
C GLU A 24 -3.52 -9.07 17.17
N GLU A 25 -4.63 -8.97 16.44
CA GLU A 25 -4.64 -8.35 15.11
C GLU A 25 -4.26 -6.86 15.19
N ALA A 26 -4.69 -6.13 16.21
CA ALA A 26 -4.31 -4.73 16.40
C ALA A 26 -2.81 -4.57 16.68
N ILE A 27 -2.23 -5.41 17.52
CA ILE A 27 -0.77 -5.44 17.79
C ILE A 27 0.01 -5.74 16.51
N TYR A 28 -0.41 -6.74 15.75
CA TYR A 28 0.20 -7.07 14.47
C TYR A 28 0.15 -5.88 13.49
N ILE A 29 -1.02 -5.24 13.37
CA ILE A 29 -1.19 -4.08 12.49
C ILE A 29 -0.34 -2.88 12.95
N LYS A 30 -0.19 -2.66 14.28
CA LYS A 30 0.72 -1.64 14.82
C LYS A 30 2.14 -1.86 14.33
N ALA A 31 2.67 -3.08 14.47
CA ALA A 31 4.01 -3.43 14.00
C ALA A 31 4.16 -3.19 12.48
N VAL A 32 3.19 -3.63 11.67
CA VAL A 32 3.19 -3.39 10.22
C VAL A 32 3.15 -1.90 9.87
N ILE A 33 2.44 -1.07 10.64
CA ILE A 33 2.43 0.38 10.42
C ILE A 33 3.81 0.97 10.72
N HIS A 34 4.45 0.57 11.81
CA HIS A 34 5.81 1.02 12.16
C HIS A 34 6.80 0.66 11.03
N GLU A 35 6.79 -0.60 10.57
CA GLU A 35 7.57 -1.07 9.43
C GLU A 35 7.32 -0.24 8.17
N ASN A 36 6.06 -0.03 7.77
CA ASN A 36 5.72 0.76 6.59
C ASN A 36 6.23 2.21 6.66
N VAL A 37 6.14 2.81 7.84
CA VAL A 37 6.56 4.19 8.10
C VAL A 37 8.07 4.32 8.03
N LEU A 38 8.78 3.43 8.70
CA LEU A 38 10.23 3.45 8.75
C LEU A 38 10.84 3.15 7.38
N GLU A 39 10.39 2.08 6.71
CA GLU A 39 10.77 1.75 5.34
C GLU A 39 10.51 2.92 4.37
N GLY A 40 9.35 3.57 4.53
CA GLY A 40 8.97 4.72 3.71
C GLY A 40 9.90 5.92 3.88
N MET A 41 10.26 6.28 5.12
CA MET A 41 11.18 7.38 5.39
C MET A 41 12.60 7.06 4.95
N GLN A 42 13.09 5.86 5.23
CA GLN A 42 14.41 5.41 4.77
C GLN A 42 14.50 5.37 3.25
N THR A 43 13.40 5.00 2.56
CA THR A 43 13.35 5.06 1.10
C THR A 43 13.52 6.50 0.59
N LEU A 44 12.89 7.49 1.20
CA LEU A 44 13.08 8.90 0.84
C LEU A 44 14.52 9.36 1.09
N ILE A 45 15.07 9.07 2.26
CA ILE A 45 16.44 9.42 2.65
C ILE A 45 17.46 8.83 1.68
N ASN A 46 17.35 7.53 1.39
CA ASN A 46 18.32 6.80 0.56
C ASN A 46 18.28 7.19 -0.91
N ASN A 47 17.24 7.87 -1.35
CA ASN A 47 17.10 8.33 -2.74
C ASN A 47 17.39 9.82 -2.94
N LEU A 48 17.74 10.58 -1.90
CA LEU A 48 18.06 12.01 -2.02
C LEU A 48 19.17 12.30 -3.06
N GLU A 49 20.21 11.47 -3.08
CA GLU A 49 21.38 11.64 -3.96
C GLU A 49 21.16 11.11 -5.38
N ASN A 50 20.05 10.38 -5.62
CA ASN A 50 19.80 9.70 -6.89
C ASN A 50 19.18 10.60 -7.97
N PHE A 51 18.74 11.81 -7.62
CA PHE A 51 18.06 12.72 -8.53
C PHE A 51 18.70 14.10 -8.56
N ASP A 52 18.81 14.68 -9.75
CA ASP A 52 19.39 16.01 -9.96
C ASP A 52 18.66 17.09 -9.13
N GLU A 53 17.36 16.91 -8.93
CA GLU A 53 16.51 17.84 -8.19
C GLU A 53 16.75 17.83 -6.68
N THR A 54 17.39 16.80 -6.14
CA THR A 54 17.55 16.60 -4.68
C THR A 54 18.98 16.35 -4.23
N ARG A 55 19.90 15.94 -5.10
CA ARG A 55 21.28 15.52 -4.73
C ARG A 55 22.10 16.58 -3.99
N ASP A 56 21.85 17.86 -4.28
CA ASP A 56 22.56 18.98 -3.65
C ASP A 56 21.84 19.50 -2.38
N LEU A 57 20.66 18.94 -2.05
CA LEU A 57 19.93 19.29 -0.86
C LEU A 57 20.51 18.55 0.35
N GLN A 58 20.75 19.30 1.40
CA GLN A 58 21.17 18.74 2.69
C GLN A 58 20.00 18.68 3.64
N VAL A 59 19.89 17.57 4.38
CA VAL A 59 18.95 17.42 5.47
C VAL A 59 19.43 18.29 6.63
N GLU A 60 18.57 19.18 7.12
CA GLU A 60 18.90 20.12 8.19
C GLU A 60 18.93 19.45 9.57
N CYS A 61 18.05 18.45 9.79
CA CYS A 61 17.96 17.72 11.06
C CYS A 61 18.88 16.49 11.09
N VAL A 62 20.21 16.71 11.20
CA VAL A 62 21.24 15.67 11.07
C VAL A 62 21.09 14.56 12.12
N ASP A 63 20.84 14.89 13.39
CA ASP A 63 20.67 13.90 14.46
C ASP A 63 19.47 12.96 14.16
N ALA A 64 18.36 13.51 13.69
CA ALA A 64 17.19 12.74 13.28
C ALA A 64 17.49 11.84 12.06
N LEU A 65 18.30 12.33 11.11
CA LEU A 65 18.74 11.57 9.95
C LEU A 65 19.57 10.35 10.35
N GLU A 66 20.54 10.54 11.25
CA GLU A 66 21.39 9.45 11.73
C GLU A 66 20.59 8.41 12.50
N LEU A 67 19.70 8.84 13.39
CA LEU A 67 18.82 7.96 14.16
C LEU A 67 17.95 7.09 13.23
N VAL A 68 17.24 7.70 12.28
CA VAL A 68 16.34 6.97 11.37
C VAL A 68 17.11 6.08 10.39
N ARG A 69 18.33 6.46 9.98
CA ARG A 69 19.19 5.60 9.15
C ARG A 69 19.67 4.36 9.88
N ALA A 70 19.94 4.48 11.19
CA ALA A 70 20.45 3.39 12.03
C ALA A 70 19.34 2.43 12.49
N ALA A 71 18.08 2.88 12.51
CA ALA A 71 16.94 2.08 12.94
C ALA A 71 16.69 0.87 12.03
N GLU A 72 16.42 -0.30 12.62
CA GLU A 72 15.99 -1.47 11.87
C GLU A 72 14.53 -1.34 11.44
N VAL A 73 14.19 -1.83 10.25
CA VAL A 73 12.86 -1.62 9.64
C VAL A 73 11.73 -2.19 10.50
N ASP A 74 11.97 -3.27 11.23
CA ASP A 74 11.03 -3.92 12.14
C ASP A 74 11.08 -3.39 13.58
N GLU A 75 11.90 -2.34 13.83
CA GLU A 75 11.99 -1.71 15.13
C GLU A 75 10.70 -0.98 15.51
N PRO A 76 10.20 -1.14 16.75
CA PRO A 76 9.06 -0.37 17.23
C PRO A 76 9.40 1.13 17.26
N ILE A 77 8.50 1.96 16.72
CA ILE A 77 8.64 3.41 16.80
C ILE A 77 8.23 3.84 18.22
N ASP A 78 9.22 4.25 18.99
CA ASP A 78 9.03 4.92 20.29
C ASP A 78 8.90 6.44 20.13
N GLU A 79 8.83 7.16 21.23
CA GLU A 79 8.69 8.62 21.24
C GLU A 79 9.90 9.32 20.60
N GLU A 80 11.13 8.83 20.84
CA GLU A 80 12.36 9.41 20.31
C GLU A 80 12.41 9.27 18.79
N LEU A 81 12.20 8.05 18.29
CA LEU A 81 12.17 7.76 16.86
C LEU A 81 11.00 8.45 16.17
N GLY A 82 9.84 8.53 16.82
CA GLY A 82 8.65 9.26 16.33
C GLY A 82 8.92 10.76 16.15
N ASN A 83 9.60 11.38 17.10
CA ASN A 83 10.01 12.79 17.02
C ASN A 83 11.04 13.02 15.89
N ALA A 84 11.99 12.12 15.73
CA ALA A 84 12.97 12.18 14.64
C ALA A 84 12.32 12.05 13.27
N LEU A 85 11.40 11.09 13.09
CA LEU A 85 10.60 10.92 11.87
C LEU A 85 9.75 12.17 11.57
N GLN A 86 9.16 12.80 12.59
CA GLN A 86 8.40 14.03 12.43
C GLN A 86 9.29 15.21 12.00
N ALA A 87 10.50 15.33 12.56
CA ALA A 87 11.46 16.36 12.16
C ALA A 87 11.87 16.19 10.70
N LEU A 88 12.22 14.96 10.30
CA LEU A 88 12.55 14.62 8.92
C LEU A 88 11.40 14.89 7.94
N TRP A 89 10.17 14.56 8.31
CA TRP A 89 9.01 14.83 7.44
C TRP A 89 8.82 16.32 7.15
N LYS A 90 9.20 17.19 8.07
CA LYS A 90 9.15 18.66 7.89
C LYS A 90 10.36 19.22 7.14
N ASP A 91 11.42 18.43 6.98
CA ASP A 91 12.66 18.87 6.35
C ASP A 91 12.47 19.16 4.85
N PRO A 92 12.97 20.30 4.34
CA PRO A 92 12.83 20.70 2.95
C PRO A 92 13.38 19.67 1.95
N ALA A 93 14.50 19.00 2.26
CA ALA A 93 15.09 17.98 1.39
C ALA A 93 14.17 16.76 1.27
N ILE A 94 13.62 16.29 2.39
CA ILE A 94 12.66 15.18 2.40
C ILE A 94 11.37 15.55 1.66
N GLN A 95 10.86 16.78 1.83
CA GLN A 95 9.69 17.27 1.10
C GLN A 95 9.94 17.40 -0.41
N ALA A 96 11.16 17.77 -0.81
CA ALA A 96 11.56 17.76 -2.23
C ALA A 96 11.57 16.34 -2.79
N MET A 97 12.17 15.37 -2.06
CA MET A 97 12.18 13.97 -2.46
C MET A 97 10.76 13.37 -2.52
N TRP A 98 9.89 13.75 -1.59
CA TRP A 98 8.48 13.34 -1.62
C TRP A 98 7.76 13.73 -2.91
N LYS A 99 8.07 14.87 -3.50
CA LYS A 99 7.50 15.28 -4.80
C LYS A 99 7.92 14.33 -5.94
N LEU A 100 9.08 13.68 -5.80
CA LEU A 100 9.63 12.71 -6.77
C LEU A 100 9.23 11.25 -6.45
N ARG A 101 8.39 11.00 -5.44
CA ARG A 101 8.00 9.65 -4.95
C ARG A 101 7.49 8.68 -6.04
N GLY A 102 6.95 9.19 -7.14
CA GLY A 102 6.54 8.36 -8.29
C GLY A 102 7.72 7.67 -9.00
N ARG A 103 8.95 8.16 -8.79
CA ARG A 103 10.17 7.62 -9.38
C ARG A 103 10.85 6.58 -8.48
N VAL A 104 10.39 6.41 -7.25
CA VAL A 104 10.91 5.46 -6.27
C VAL A 104 9.85 4.46 -5.84
N GLN A 105 10.29 3.32 -5.31
CA GLN A 105 9.39 2.25 -4.85
C GLN A 105 8.81 2.60 -3.46
N LEU A 106 7.88 3.53 -3.41
CA LEU A 106 7.25 4.01 -2.19
C LEU A 106 5.75 3.70 -2.15
N VAL A 107 5.26 3.29 -0.98
CA VAL A 107 3.84 3.05 -0.75
C VAL A 107 3.12 4.39 -0.56
N GLU A 108 2.22 4.75 -1.48
CA GLU A 108 1.55 6.05 -1.43
C GLU A 108 0.73 6.30 -0.15
N SER A 109 0.21 5.24 0.49
CA SER A 109 -0.57 5.39 1.72
C SER A 109 0.27 5.77 2.94
N VAL A 110 1.60 5.69 2.89
CA VAL A 110 2.48 6.01 4.02
C VAL A 110 2.34 7.47 4.47
N VAL A 111 2.00 8.39 3.56
CA VAL A 111 1.77 9.81 3.88
C VAL A 111 0.67 10.02 4.92
N TYR A 112 -0.31 9.12 4.97
CA TYR A 112 -1.34 9.16 6.00
C TYR A 112 -0.72 9.06 7.40
N PHE A 113 0.26 8.17 7.57
CA PHE A 113 0.97 7.98 8.83
C PHE A 113 2.04 9.04 9.08
N PHE A 114 2.68 9.58 8.04
CA PHE A 114 3.63 10.69 8.17
C PHE A 114 3.01 11.95 8.78
N ASN A 115 1.70 12.08 8.69
CA ASN A 115 0.95 13.18 9.32
C ASN A 115 0.43 12.82 10.74
N LYS A 116 0.85 11.67 11.32
CA LYS A 116 0.38 11.16 12.61
C LYS A 116 1.53 10.70 13.52
N PHE A 117 2.75 11.17 13.33
CA PHE A 117 3.90 10.74 14.13
C PHE A 117 3.72 10.99 15.63
N ASP A 118 3.04 12.07 16.01
CA ASP A 118 2.67 12.40 17.38
C ASP A 118 1.72 11.41 18.06
N GLU A 119 1.03 10.58 17.27
CA GLU A 119 0.20 9.49 17.76
C GLU A 119 0.95 8.16 17.74
N ILE A 120 1.59 7.82 16.62
CA ILE A 120 2.19 6.51 16.33
C ILE A 120 3.32 6.18 17.29
N GLY A 121 4.12 7.16 17.71
CA GLY A 121 5.25 6.99 18.64
C GLY A 121 4.86 6.79 20.10
N LYS A 122 3.55 6.79 20.43
CA LYS A 122 3.10 6.55 21.82
C LYS A 122 2.98 5.07 22.13
N ASP A 123 3.43 4.67 23.32
CA ASP A 123 3.36 3.27 23.74
C ASP A 123 1.94 2.73 23.78
N ASP A 124 0.98 3.53 24.23
CA ASP A 124 -0.43 3.19 24.37
C ASP A 124 -1.26 3.36 23.11
N TRP A 125 -0.65 3.81 22.00
CA TRP A 125 -1.36 3.97 20.75
C TRP A 125 -1.86 2.62 20.19
N VAL A 126 -3.15 2.60 19.85
CA VAL A 126 -3.82 1.47 19.21
C VAL A 126 -4.36 1.91 17.86
N PRO A 127 -4.06 1.18 16.77
CA PRO A 127 -4.57 1.51 15.45
C PRO A 127 -6.10 1.56 15.38
N SER A 128 -6.65 2.64 14.88
CA SER A 128 -8.07 2.77 14.56
C SER A 128 -8.43 1.96 13.30
N ASN A 129 -9.72 1.78 13.02
CA ASN A 129 -10.16 1.16 11.77
C ASN A 129 -9.60 1.88 10.53
N GLN A 130 -9.44 3.21 10.58
CA GLN A 130 -8.86 3.98 9.48
C GLN A 130 -7.36 3.68 9.33
N ASP A 131 -6.63 3.52 10.42
CA ASP A 131 -5.22 3.13 10.40
C ASP A 131 -5.08 1.72 9.81
N VAL A 132 -5.94 0.79 10.21
CA VAL A 132 -5.97 -0.57 9.64
C VAL A 132 -6.18 -0.54 8.12
N LEU A 133 -7.10 0.31 7.62
CA LEU A 133 -7.34 0.44 6.18
C LEU A 133 -6.15 1.05 5.42
N ALA A 134 -5.46 2.02 6.03
CA ALA A 134 -4.30 2.70 5.45
C ALA A 134 -3.03 1.83 5.49
N ALA A 135 -2.90 0.93 6.49
CA ALA A 135 -1.74 0.06 6.64
C ALA A 135 -1.57 -0.86 5.43
N ARG A 136 -0.35 -0.90 4.88
CA ARG A 136 -0.01 -1.84 3.83
C ARG A 136 0.40 -3.17 4.43
N VAL A 137 -0.48 -4.15 4.32
CA VAL A 137 -0.18 -5.55 4.60
C VAL A 137 -0.01 -6.28 3.27
N ARG A 138 1.13 -6.88 3.05
CA ARG A 138 1.35 -7.71 1.86
C ARG A 138 0.57 -9.01 1.99
N THR A 139 -0.38 -9.26 1.07
CA THR A 139 -1.15 -10.50 1.06
C THR A 139 -0.32 -11.64 0.48
N HIS A 140 -0.05 -12.66 1.28
CA HIS A 140 0.59 -13.89 0.86
C HIS A 140 -0.47 -15.00 0.71
N GLY A 141 -0.48 -15.66 -0.44
CA GLY A 141 -1.44 -16.73 -0.71
C GLY A 141 -2.87 -16.24 -0.89
N ILE A 142 -3.81 -16.91 -0.24
CA ILE A 142 -5.25 -16.67 -0.30
C ILE A 142 -5.74 -16.49 1.13
N VAL A 143 -6.40 -15.36 1.39
CA VAL A 143 -7.07 -15.08 2.67
C VAL A 143 -8.57 -15.15 2.46
N THR A 144 -9.26 -15.93 3.29
CA THR A 144 -10.71 -16.15 3.18
C THR A 144 -11.44 -15.52 4.35
N THR A 145 -12.54 -14.85 4.08
CA THR A 145 -13.47 -14.36 5.11
C THR A 145 -14.91 -14.67 4.72
N LYS A 146 -15.71 -15.05 5.74
CA LYS A 146 -17.14 -15.31 5.61
C LYS A 146 -17.91 -14.22 6.35
N TYR A 147 -18.97 -13.72 5.75
CA TYR A 147 -19.88 -12.78 6.37
C TYR A 147 -21.31 -12.95 5.87
N THR A 148 -22.25 -12.42 6.65
CA THR A 148 -23.68 -12.45 6.30
C THR A 148 -24.14 -11.03 6.01
N ILE A 149 -24.76 -10.83 4.85
CA ILE A 149 -25.39 -9.56 4.45
C ILE A 149 -26.84 -9.89 4.10
N GLU A 150 -27.81 -9.26 4.76
CA GLU A 150 -29.24 -9.47 4.50
C GLU A 150 -29.63 -10.96 4.42
N ASP A 151 -29.24 -11.74 5.44
CA ASP A 151 -29.46 -13.18 5.56
C ASP A 151 -28.81 -14.08 4.50
N ARG A 152 -27.94 -13.51 3.64
CA ARG A 152 -27.16 -14.26 2.67
C ARG A 152 -25.73 -14.41 3.13
N GLN A 153 -25.20 -15.63 3.02
CA GLN A 153 -23.80 -15.89 3.31
C GLN A 153 -22.92 -15.60 2.10
N TYR A 154 -21.84 -14.87 2.35
CA TYR A 154 -20.80 -14.56 1.37
C TYR A 154 -19.47 -15.12 1.85
N GLU A 155 -18.71 -15.67 0.92
CA GLU A 155 -17.33 -16.07 1.14
C GLU A 155 -16.44 -15.29 0.17
N MET A 156 -15.55 -14.47 0.69
CA MET A 156 -14.68 -13.62 -0.10
C MET A 156 -13.22 -14.08 0.03
N TYR A 157 -12.52 -14.12 -1.08
CA TYR A 157 -11.12 -14.49 -1.19
C TYR A 157 -10.30 -13.25 -1.55
N ASP A 158 -9.38 -12.82 -0.66
CA ASP A 158 -8.33 -11.86 -1.01
C ASP A 158 -7.09 -12.61 -1.45
N VAL A 159 -6.62 -12.33 -2.66
CA VAL A 159 -5.50 -13.03 -3.28
C VAL A 159 -4.32 -12.08 -3.47
N GLY A 160 -3.11 -12.55 -3.22
CA GLY A 160 -1.89 -11.80 -3.47
C GLY A 160 -1.81 -11.33 -4.93
N GLY A 161 -1.59 -10.02 -5.15
CA GLY A 161 -1.64 -9.44 -6.50
C GLY A 161 -0.31 -9.40 -7.23
N GLN A 162 0.80 -9.64 -6.54
CA GLN A 162 2.14 -9.68 -7.13
C GLN A 162 2.30 -10.87 -8.07
N ARG A 163 3.22 -10.79 -9.04
CA ARG A 163 3.38 -11.82 -10.09
C ARG A 163 3.64 -13.22 -9.53
N ASN A 164 4.48 -13.32 -8.49
CA ASN A 164 4.79 -14.59 -7.83
C ASN A 164 3.60 -15.22 -7.09
N GLU A 165 2.60 -14.42 -6.68
CA GLU A 165 1.39 -14.89 -5.99
C GLU A 165 0.30 -15.37 -6.98
N ARG A 166 0.29 -14.88 -8.22
CA ARG A 166 -0.79 -15.14 -9.20
C ARG A 166 -0.97 -16.62 -9.53
N ARG A 167 0.10 -17.42 -9.53
CA ARG A 167 0.02 -18.87 -9.74
C ARG A 167 -0.82 -19.60 -8.70
N LYS A 168 -0.98 -19.01 -7.50
CA LYS A 168 -1.79 -19.59 -6.41
C LYS A 168 -3.28 -19.37 -6.63
N TRP A 169 -3.69 -18.47 -7.54
CA TRP A 169 -5.08 -18.12 -7.80
C TRP A 169 -5.91 -19.29 -8.34
N ALA A 170 -5.27 -20.21 -9.05
CA ALA A 170 -5.94 -21.41 -9.57
C ALA A 170 -6.68 -22.21 -8.49
N HIS A 171 -6.20 -22.16 -7.25
CA HIS A 171 -6.82 -22.86 -6.12
C HIS A 171 -8.15 -22.27 -5.64
N CYS A 172 -8.50 -21.04 -6.04
CA CYS A 172 -9.76 -20.40 -5.69
C CYS A 172 -10.66 -20.11 -6.90
N PHE A 173 -10.32 -20.59 -8.10
CA PHE A 173 -11.08 -20.30 -9.32
C PHE A 173 -12.34 -21.13 -9.46
N GLU A 174 -12.33 -22.35 -8.92
CA GLU A 174 -13.45 -23.27 -9.06
C GLU A 174 -14.64 -22.81 -8.21
N GLY A 175 -15.80 -22.67 -8.83
CA GLY A 175 -17.06 -22.36 -8.18
C GLY A 175 -17.23 -20.91 -7.69
N VAL A 176 -16.37 -19.97 -8.08
CA VAL A 176 -16.57 -18.56 -7.74
C VAL A 176 -17.75 -17.97 -8.50
N THR A 177 -18.63 -17.28 -7.78
CA THR A 177 -19.86 -16.68 -8.33
C THR A 177 -19.65 -15.30 -8.96
N GLY A 178 -18.49 -14.69 -8.74
CA GLY A 178 -18.11 -13.40 -9.32
C GLY A 178 -16.68 -13.02 -8.99
N ILE A 179 -16.09 -12.17 -9.81
CA ILE A 179 -14.73 -11.64 -9.64
C ILE A 179 -14.80 -10.14 -9.50
N ILE A 180 -14.12 -9.60 -8.48
CA ILE A 180 -13.84 -8.18 -8.37
C ILE A 180 -12.40 -7.94 -8.80
N PHE A 181 -12.22 -7.34 -9.97
CA PHE A 181 -10.90 -6.92 -10.44
C PHE A 181 -10.64 -5.47 -10.05
N VAL A 182 -9.60 -5.24 -9.27
CA VAL A 182 -9.24 -3.89 -8.80
C VAL A 182 -7.95 -3.44 -9.48
N ALA A 183 -8.04 -2.33 -10.23
CA ALA A 183 -6.91 -1.63 -10.83
C ALA A 183 -6.78 -0.23 -10.23
N SER A 184 -5.54 0.22 -10.01
CA SER A 184 -5.27 1.57 -9.52
C SER A 184 -5.06 2.52 -10.68
N LEU A 185 -5.84 3.60 -10.75
CA LEU A 185 -5.65 4.66 -11.75
C LEU A 185 -4.38 5.47 -11.49
N SER A 186 -3.94 5.59 -10.23
CA SER A 186 -2.73 6.35 -9.86
C SER A 186 -1.42 5.67 -10.25
N ASP A 187 -1.47 4.40 -10.71
CA ASP A 187 -0.29 3.61 -11.06
C ASP A 187 0.21 3.86 -12.50
N TYR A 188 -0.39 4.80 -13.23
CA TYR A 188 -0.09 5.06 -14.65
C TYR A 188 1.35 5.48 -14.93
N ASP A 189 2.03 6.09 -13.97
CA ASP A 189 3.42 6.55 -14.03
C ASP A 189 4.39 5.69 -13.20
N GLN A 190 3.88 4.62 -12.56
CA GLN A 190 4.67 3.77 -11.67
C GLN A 190 5.16 2.50 -12.35
N LYS A 191 6.31 2.03 -11.91
CA LYS A 191 6.89 0.75 -12.30
C LYS A 191 6.59 -0.34 -11.29
N MET A 192 6.65 -1.60 -11.73
CA MET A 192 6.46 -2.76 -10.86
C MET A 192 7.57 -2.87 -9.82
N PHE A 193 7.26 -3.36 -8.61
CA PHE A 193 8.27 -3.67 -7.60
C PHE A 193 9.18 -4.83 -8.02
N GLU A 194 8.64 -5.77 -8.78
CA GLU A 194 9.36 -6.96 -9.21
C GLU A 194 10.17 -6.75 -10.49
N ASP A 195 9.89 -5.66 -11.20
CA ASP A 195 10.47 -5.37 -12.51
C ASP A 195 10.38 -3.86 -12.79
N GLU A 196 11.47 -3.16 -12.58
CA GLU A 196 11.57 -1.70 -12.73
C GLU A 196 11.40 -1.20 -14.16
N THR A 197 11.24 -2.08 -15.14
CA THR A 197 10.99 -1.73 -16.53
C THR A 197 9.51 -1.73 -16.90
N THR A 198 8.71 -2.56 -16.24
CA THR A 198 7.29 -2.73 -16.55
C THR A 198 6.43 -1.70 -15.82
N ASN A 199 5.62 -0.96 -16.56
CA ASN A 199 4.63 -0.05 -15.99
C ASN A 199 3.47 -0.83 -15.33
N ARG A 200 3.06 -0.44 -14.12
CA ARG A 200 2.01 -1.10 -13.33
C ARG A 200 0.64 -1.09 -14.00
N MET A 201 0.28 0.00 -14.67
CA MET A 201 -1.00 0.09 -15.38
C MET A 201 -1.02 -0.88 -16.56
N LYS A 202 0.08 -0.98 -17.33
CA LYS A 202 0.19 -1.96 -18.43
C LYS A 202 0.07 -3.40 -17.92
N ASP A 203 0.75 -3.75 -16.82
CA ASP A 203 0.63 -5.07 -16.19
C ASP A 203 -0.84 -5.36 -15.77
N SER A 204 -1.53 -4.35 -15.21
CA SER A 204 -2.94 -4.48 -14.83
C SER A 204 -3.85 -4.73 -16.04
N VAL A 205 -3.63 -4.04 -17.15
CA VAL A 205 -4.40 -4.24 -18.41
C VAL A 205 -4.17 -5.64 -18.98
N TYR A 206 -2.92 -6.09 -19.05
CA TYR A 206 -2.62 -7.45 -19.53
C TYR A 206 -3.25 -8.51 -18.63
N LEU A 207 -3.12 -8.36 -17.32
CA LEU A 207 -3.71 -9.29 -16.38
C LEU A 207 -5.25 -9.33 -16.48
N PHE A 208 -5.90 -8.18 -16.64
CA PHE A 208 -7.35 -8.11 -16.82
C PHE A 208 -7.79 -8.85 -18.08
N ARG A 209 -7.09 -8.61 -19.19
CA ARG A 209 -7.34 -9.31 -20.46
C ARG A 209 -7.19 -10.82 -20.31
N ASP A 210 -6.13 -11.27 -19.62
CA ASP A 210 -5.87 -12.70 -19.42
C ASP A 210 -6.97 -13.35 -18.56
N ILE A 211 -7.49 -12.65 -17.54
CA ILE A 211 -8.62 -13.13 -16.73
C ILE A 211 -9.89 -13.21 -17.57
N CYS A 212 -10.20 -12.18 -18.37
CA CYS A 212 -11.38 -12.17 -19.23
C CYS A 212 -11.32 -13.24 -20.31
N ALA A 213 -10.14 -13.61 -20.78
CA ALA A 213 -9.94 -14.65 -21.80
C ALA A 213 -9.85 -16.07 -21.22
N ASN A 214 -9.82 -16.23 -19.90
CA ASN A 214 -9.67 -17.52 -19.27
C ASN A 214 -10.98 -18.33 -19.35
N PRO A 215 -10.98 -19.53 -19.99
CA PRO A 215 -12.18 -20.35 -20.10
C PRO A 215 -12.84 -20.71 -18.76
N ALA A 216 -12.06 -20.79 -17.68
CA ALA A 216 -12.59 -21.04 -16.33
C ALA A 216 -13.56 -19.96 -15.84
N PHE A 217 -13.53 -18.76 -16.44
CA PHE A 217 -14.38 -17.64 -16.08
C PHE A 217 -15.38 -17.23 -17.17
N ALA A 218 -15.59 -18.08 -18.18
CA ALA A 218 -16.47 -17.76 -19.30
C ALA A 218 -17.89 -17.33 -18.87
N GLU A 219 -18.41 -17.95 -17.81
CA GLU A 219 -19.75 -17.65 -17.24
C GLU A 219 -19.67 -16.86 -15.94
N THR A 220 -18.47 -16.45 -15.49
CA THR A 220 -18.30 -15.74 -14.22
C THR A 220 -18.33 -14.23 -14.44
N PRO A 221 -19.28 -13.49 -13.85
CA PRO A 221 -19.32 -12.03 -13.98
C PRO A 221 -18.09 -11.38 -13.35
N ILE A 222 -17.55 -10.38 -14.05
CA ILE A 222 -16.37 -9.63 -13.60
C ILE A 222 -16.76 -8.17 -13.37
N ILE A 223 -16.55 -7.69 -12.15
CA ILE A 223 -16.72 -6.28 -11.78
C ILE A 223 -15.36 -5.61 -11.79
N LEU A 224 -15.20 -4.59 -12.65
CA LEU A 224 -13.97 -3.80 -12.72
C LEU A 224 -14.07 -2.56 -11.81
N PHE A 225 -13.19 -2.51 -10.78
CA PHE A 225 -12.97 -1.30 -9.97
C PHE A 225 -11.75 -0.54 -10.46
N LEU A 226 -11.97 0.68 -10.94
CA LEU A 226 -10.92 1.67 -11.23
C LEU A 226 -10.70 2.53 -9.99
N ASN A 227 -9.81 2.06 -9.12
CA ASN A 227 -9.59 2.60 -7.79
C ASN A 227 -8.57 3.76 -7.76
N LYS A 228 -8.45 4.42 -6.62
CA LYS A 228 -7.55 5.55 -6.35
C LYS A 228 -7.76 6.73 -7.30
N ARG A 229 -9.01 7.01 -7.66
CA ARG A 229 -9.39 8.12 -8.53
C ARG A 229 -8.96 9.48 -7.97
N ASP A 230 -9.08 9.66 -6.67
CA ASP A 230 -8.69 10.86 -5.93
C ASP A 230 -7.18 11.15 -6.06
N LEU A 231 -6.35 10.12 -5.92
CA LEU A 231 -4.90 10.22 -6.12
C LEU A 231 -4.56 10.50 -7.58
N PHE A 232 -5.23 9.79 -8.51
CA PHE A 232 -5.07 10.03 -9.94
C PHE A 232 -5.40 11.48 -10.32
N GLN A 233 -6.51 12.05 -9.82
CA GLN A 233 -6.91 13.43 -10.09
C GLN A 233 -5.90 14.48 -9.58
N LYS A 234 -5.21 14.21 -8.47
CA LYS A 234 -4.13 15.05 -7.98
C LYS A 234 -2.89 14.93 -8.85
N LYS A 235 -2.48 13.71 -9.12
CA LYS A 235 -1.21 13.38 -9.78
C LYS A 235 -1.16 13.78 -11.26
N ILE A 236 -2.27 13.61 -12.01
CA ILE A 236 -2.33 13.92 -13.44
C ILE A 236 -2.15 15.41 -13.76
N ARG A 237 -2.29 16.29 -12.77
CA ARG A 237 -2.02 17.72 -12.92
C ARG A 237 -0.52 18.01 -13.03
N ASP A 238 0.29 17.21 -12.35
CA ASP A 238 1.73 17.39 -12.21
C ASP A 238 2.50 16.46 -13.17
N VAL A 239 1.99 15.25 -13.40
CA VAL A 239 2.63 14.22 -14.22
C VAL A 239 1.70 13.81 -15.35
N ARG A 240 2.11 14.06 -16.61
CA ARG A 240 1.32 13.72 -17.81
C ARG A 240 1.33 12.21 -18.08
N ILE A 241 0.22 11.70 -18.64
CA ILE A 241 0.15 10.33 -19.15
C ILE A 241 1.02 10.24 -20.40
N GLY A 242 1.98 9.30 -20.42
CA GLY A 242 2.82 9.01 -21.60
C GLY A 242 4.07 9.86 -21.72
N GLY A 243 4.57 10.43 -20.62
CA GLY A 243 5.91 11.01 -20.52
C GLY A 243 6.99 9.94 -20.40
#